data_3b0fb6b13f10a2d429c7d2b4a301c847
#
_entry.id   3b0fb6b13f10a2d429c7d2b4a301c847
#
_cell.length_a   1.000
_cell.length_b   1.000
_cell.length_c   1.000
_cell.angle_alpha   90.00
_cell.angle_beta   90.00
_cell.angle_gamma   90.00
#
_symmetry.space_group_name_H-M   'P 1'
#
loop_
_entity.id
_entity.type
_entity.pdbx_description
1 polymer ?
#
loop_
_entity_poly.entity_id
_entity_poly.type
_entity_poly.pdbx_seq_one_letter_code
_entity_poly.pdbx_strand_id
1 'polypeptide(L)'
;MSGSRVNTQFGPYRLDELLGRGGMGEVYRAYDTVKDRVVAVKLLNPGLAGDATYQERFKRESHAAARLGEPHVIPIHDWGEIEGVLFIDMRLVDGEDLRALLRRERPLEAERAVAIVEQVASALDAAHADGLVHRDIKPENILIGQNDFAYLVDFGIAHGADDTHLTQAGSAIGSIAYMAPELFDAVPVSTSSDIYALACVLFECLTGRVPHPADTITSAIKAAVMSPPPAPSAVNTAVPSAMDSVIARGLDPDPARRYGTATELAAAARAAL
;
A
#
# COMPACT_ATOMS: atom_id res chain seq x y z
N MET A 1 -12.62 22.75 9.38
CA MET A 1 -12.21 21.67 10.30
C MET A 1 -13.41 20.77 10.48
N SER A 2 -13.47 19.64 9.76
CA SER A 2 -14.53 18.65 9.95
C SER A 2 -14.27 17.96 11.30
N GLY A 3 -15.21 18.06 12.24
CA GLY A 3 -15.15 17.33 13.50
C GLY A 3 -15.18 15.81 13.22
N SER A 4 -14.58 15.00 14.10
CA SER A 4 -14.68 13.54 14.04
C SER A 4 -16.14 13.10 13.97
N ARG A 5 -16.46 12.15 13.09
CA ARG A 5 -17.79 11.54 12.98
C ARG A 5 -18.02 10.40 13.98
N VAL A 6 -17.15 10.23 14.96
CA VAL A 6 -17.30 9.20 16.01
C VAL A 6 -18.63 9.38 16.74
N ASN A 7 -19.30 8.26 17.05
CA ASN A 7 -20.63 8.19 17.65
C ASN A 7 -21.76 8.78 16.77
N THR A 8 -21.58 8.81 15.45
CA THR A 8 -22.65 9.21 14.50
C THR A 8 -23.09 8.05 13.63
N GLN A 9 -24.29 8.20 13.03
CA GLN A 9 -24.80 7.27 12.04
C GLN A 9 -24.38 7.74 10.64
N PHE A 10 -23.95 6.80 9.78
CA PHE A 10 -23.64 7.00 8.39
C PHE A 10 -24.33 5.90 7.57
N GLY A 11 -25.50 6.17 7.03
CA GLY A 11 -26.35 5.15 6.42
C GLY A 11 -26.60 3.98 7.38
N PRO A 12 -26.29 2.72 7.00
CA PRO A 12 -26.44 1.56 7.89
C PRO A 12 -25.32 1.45 8.93
N TYR A 13 -24.25 2.25 8.87
CA TYR A 13 -23.08 2.14 9.70
C TYR A 13 -23.12 3.08 10.90
N ARG A 14 -23.00 2.56 12.11
CA ARG A 14 -22.72 3.36 13.31
C ARG A 14 -21.21 3.45 13.44
N LEU A 15 -20.66 4.67 13.38
CA LEU A 15 -19.23 4.92 13.45
C LEU A 15 -18.79 4.96 14.92
N ASP A 16 -18.12 3.91 15.39
CA ASP A 16 -17.79 3.75 16.81
C ASP A 16 -16.43 4.38 17.19
N GLU A 17 -15.41 4.26 16.33
CA GLU A 17 -14.04 4.72 16.62
C GLU A 17 -13.32 5.15 15.33
N LEU A 18 -12.50 6.19 15.42
CA LEU A 18 -11.61 6.58 14.31
C LEU A 18 -10.32 5.75 14.36
N LEU A 19 -10.12 4.87 13.37
CA LEU A 19 -8.92 4.03 13.25
C LEU A 19 -7.75 4.78 12.59
N GLY A 20 -8.05 5.66 11.63
CA GLY A 20 -7.01 6.39 10.92
C GLY A 20 -7.56 7.56 10.11
N ARG A 21 -6.68 8.55 9.84
CA ARG A 21 -6.96 9.70 8.99
C ARG A 21 -5.79 9.91 8.03
N GLY A 22 -6.09 10.05 6.75
CA GLY A 22 -5.10 10.28 5.71
C GLY A 22 -5.55 11.31 4.68
N GLY A 23 -4.73 11.57 3.68
CA GLY A 23 -5.03 12.52 2.62
C GLY A 23 -6.29 12.19 1.81
N MET A 24 -6.68 10.93 1.74
CA MET A 24 -7.83 10.45 0.97
C MET A 24 -9.12 10.34 1.78
N GLY A 25 -9.06 10.43 3.12
CA GLY A 25 -10.23 10.29 3.96
C GLY A 25 -9.95 9.75 5.34
N GLU A 26 -10.97 9.18 5.95
CA GLU A 26 -10.96 8.67 7.32
C GLU A 26 -11.43 7.22 7.34
N VAL A 27 -10.79 6.38 8.15
CA VAL A 27 -11.18 4.99 8.37
C VAL A 27 -11.75 4.85 9.78
N TYR A 28 -12.94 4.27 9.88
CA TYR A 28 -13.63 4.07 11.14
C TYR A 28 -13.85 2.58 11.42
N ARG A 29 -13.71 2.19 12.67
CA ARG A 29 -14.38 1.02 13.19
C ARG A 29 -15.88 1.34 13.26
N ALA A 30 -16.70 0.52 12.63
CA ALA A 30 -18.12 0.74 12.55
C ALA A 30 -18.92 -0.54 12.80
N TYR A 31 -20.17 -0.38 13.22
CA TYR A 31 -21.13 -1.46 13.31
C TYR A 31 -22.15 -1.35 12.18
N ASP A 32 -22.15 -2.35 11.29
CA ASP A 32 -23.16 -2.50 10.24
C ASP A 32 -24.46 -3.02 10.88
N THR A 33 -25.46 -2.13 11.00
CA THR A 33 -26.72 -2.42 11.68
C THR A 33 -27.66 -3.32 10.85
N VAL A 34 -27.38 -3.48 9.56
CA VAL A 34 -28.17 -4.32 8.64
C VAL A 34 -27.65 -5.76 8.60
N LYS A 35 -26.32 -5.92 8.61
CA LYS A 35 -25.64 -7.22 8.53
C LYS A 35 -25.23 -7.75 9.90
N ASP A 36 -25.48 -7.00 10.98
CA ASP A 36 -25.18 -7.35 12.37
C ASP A 36 -23.71 -7.78 12.58
N ARG A 37 -22.78 -6.89 12.17
CA ARG A 37 -21.32 -7.16 12.24
C ARG A 37 -20.50 -5.91 12.44
N VAL A 38 -19.31 -6.07 13.01
CA VAL A 38 -18.29 -5.02 13.08
C VAL A 38 -17.45 -5.03 11.80
N VAL A 39 -17.18 -3.84 11.25
CA VAL A 39 -16.46 -3.62 9.98
C VAL A 39 -15.49 -2.45 10.10
N ALA A 40 -14.60 -2.29 9.13
CA ALA A 40 -13.88 -1.07 8.88
C ALA A 40 -14.55 -0.31 7.74
N VAL A 41 -14.91 0.95 7.96
CA VAL A 41 -15.53 1.80 6.93
C VAL A 41 -14.59 2.95 6.61
N LYS A 42 -14.11 3.00 5.37
CA LYS A 42 -13.33 4.11 4.84
C LYS A 42 -14.26 5.12 4.20
N LEU A 43 -14.28 6.35 4.71
CA LEU A 43 -15.00 7.48 4.15
C LEU A 43 -14.04 8.35 3.37
N LEU A 44 -14.29 8.56 2.08
CA LEU A 44 -13.47 9.41 1.25
C LEU A 44 -13.80 10.89 1.45
N ASN A 45 -12.83 11.76 1.15
CA ASN A 45 -13.03 13.19 1.29
C ASN A 45 -14.22 13.67 0.43
N PRO A 46 -15.14 14.46 0.97
CA PRO A 46 -16.37 14.88 0.25
C PRO A 46 -16.12 15.59 -1.08
N GLY A 47 -14.98 16.29 -1.21
CA GLY A 47 -14.62 16.97 -2.46
C GLY A 47 -14.40 16.03 -3.65
N LEU A 48 -14.11 14.77 -3.40
CA LEU A 48 -13.86 13.76 -4.43
C LEU A 48 -15.16 13.22 -5.06
N ALA A 49 -16.25 13.24 -4.32
CA ALA A 49 -17.57 12.80 -4.79
C ALA A 49 -18.19 13.75 -5.84
N GLY A 50 -17.70 14.99 -5.96
CA GLY A 50 -18.16 15.95 -6.95
C GLY A 50 -17.58 15.76 -8.38
N ASP A 51 -16.56 14.92 -8.53
CA ASP A 51 -15.89 14.65 -9.81
C ASP A 51 -16.44 13.35 -10.44
N ALA A 52 -17.16 13.47 -11.55
CA ALA A 52 -17.76 12.33 -12.24
C ALA A 52 -16.71 11.32 -12.72
N THR A 53 -15.55 11.77 -13.18
CA THR A 53 -14.44 10.91 -13.63
C THR A 53 -13.87 10.12 -12.46
N TYR A 54 -13.73 10.77 -11.31
CA TYR A 54 -13.31 10.12 -10.07
C TYR A 54 -14.33 9.07 -9.61
N GLN A 55 -15.64 9.40 -9.63
CA GLN A 55 -16.69 8.45 -9.25
C GLN A 55 -16.72 7.20 -10.14
N GLU A 56 -16.61 7.35 -11.46
CA GLU A 56 -16.59 6.21 -12.39
C GLU A 56 -15.39 5.29 -12.12
N ARG A 57 -14.22 5.88 -11.90
CA ARG A 57 -13.01 5.14 -11.57
C ARG A 57 -13.13 4.44 -10.20
N PHE A 58 -13.60 5.15 -9.17
CA PHE A 58 -13.87 4.59 -7.85
C PHE A 58 -14.76 3.35 -7.95
N LYS A 59 -15.87 3.44 -8.70
CA LYS A 59 -16.81 2.32 -8.90
C LYS A 59 -16.13 1.14 -9.59
N ARG A 60 -15.38 1.40 -10.65
CA ARG A 60 -14.67 0.35 -11.42
C ARG A 60 -13.61 -0.36 -10.57
N GLU A 61 -12.76 0.39 -9.88
CA GLU A 61 -11.65 -0.15 -9.10
C GLU A 61 -12.16 -0.82 -7.82
N SER A 62 -13.16 -0.26 -7.12
CA SER A 62 -13.80 -0.93 -5.98
C SER A 62 -14.48 -2.24 -6.39
N HIS A 63 -15.15 -2.26 -7.55
CA HIS A 63 -15.76 -3.49 -8.08
C HIS A 63 -14.69 -4.56 -8.40
N ALA A 64 -13.58 -4.18 -9.00
CA ALA A 64 -12.49 -5.10 -9.30
C ALA A 64 -11.87 -5.66 -8.00
N ALA A 65 -11.54 -4.78 -7.04
CA ALA A 65 -10.95 -5.18 -5.76
C ALA A 65 -11.89 -6.09 -4.93
N ALA A 66 -13.20 -5.81 -4.94
CA ALA A 66 -14.19 -6.62 -4.22
C ALA A 66 -14.36 -8.05 -4.78
N ARG A 67 -13.93 -8.31 -6.02
CA ARG A 67 -13.99 -9.63 -6.67
C ARG A 67 -12.74 -10.48 -6.45
N LEU A 68 -11.66 -9.90 -5.95
CA LEU A 68 -10.42 -10.63 -5.69
C LEU A 68 -10.67 -11.67 -4.59
N GLY A 69 -10.45 -12.94 -4.92
CA GLY A 69 -10.62 -14.08 -4.00
C GLY A 69 -9.35 -14.49 -3.27
N GLU A 70 -8.28 -13.68 -3.35
CA GLU A 70 -6.99 -13.99 -2.75
C GLU A 70 -7.00 -13.68 -1.24
N PRO A 71 -6.53 -14.63 -0.36
CA PRO A 71 -6.63 -14.48 1.10
C PRO A 71 -5.92 -13.25 1.69
N HIS A 72 -4.85 -12.77 1.04
CA HIS A 72 -4.04 -11.63 1.47
C HIS A 72 -4.53 -10.29 0.90
N VAL A 73 -5.62 -10.27 0.14
CA VAL A 73 -6.37 -9.07 -0.21
C VAL A 73 -7.43 -8.82 0.85
N ILE A 74 -7.53 -7.59 1.37
CA ILE A 74 -8.59 -7.27 2.33
C ILE A 74 -9.96 -7.48 1.71
N PRO A 75 -10.85 -8.29 2.30
CA PRO A 75 -12.21 -8.48 1.79
C PRO A 75 -13.02 -7.19 1.85
N ILE A 76 -13.47 -6.71 0.70
CA ILE A 76 -14.42 -5.61 0.58
C ILE A 76 -15.83 -6.21 0.62
N HIS A 77 -16.67 -5.69 1.49
CA HIS A 77 -18.03 -6.17 1.70
C HIS A 77 -19.06 -5.36 0.93
N ASP A 78 -18.85 -4.05 0.86
CA ASP A 78 -19.73 -3.10 0.17
C ASP A 78 -18.96 -1.81 -0.16
N TRP A 79 -19.43 -1.08 -1.14
CA TRP A 79 -18.90 0.21 -1.53
C TRP A 79 -19.96 1.03 -2.25
N GLY A 80 -19.86 2.33 -2.21
CA GLY A 80 -20.81 3.20 -2.86
C GLY A 80 -20.75 4.64 -2.39
N GLU A 81 -21.91 5.28 -2.41
CA GLU A 81 -22.09 6.67 -1.99
C GLU A 81 -23.28 6.78 -1.03
N ILE A 82 -23.09 7.45 0.09
CA ILE A 82 -24.13 7.79 1.06
C ILE A 82 -23.99 9.28 1.37
N GLU A 83 -25.09 10.04 1.21
CA GLU A 83 -25.15 11.48 1.51
C GLU A 83 -24.03 12.30 0.84
N GLY A 84 -23.67 11.95 -0.41
CA GLY A 84 -22.61 12.63 -1.15
C GLY A 84 -21.20 12.29 -0.69
N VAL A 85 -21.02 11.21 0.09
CA VAL A 85 -19.71 10.72 0.55
C VAL A 85 -19.48 9.31 0.01
N LEU A 86 -18.40 9.10 -0.72
CA LEU A 86 -17.97 7.78 -1.17
C LEU A 86 -17.43 6.98 0.01
N PHE A 87 -17.78 5.69 0.07
CA PHE A 87 -17.32 4.79 1.15
C PHE A 87 -16.92 3.42 0.63
N ILE A 88 -16.09 2.74 1.43
CA ILE A 88 -15.75 1.33 1.29
C ILE A 88 -15.94 0.67 2.65
N ASP A 89 -16.78 -0.37 2.71
CA ASP A 89 -16.95 -1.29 3.83
C ASP A 89 -16.05 -2.51 3.60
N MET A 90 -15.18 -2.80 4.54
CA MET A 90 -14.22 -3.91 4.45
C MET A 90 -14.08 -4.63 5.78
N ARG A 91 -13.46 -5.80 5.74
CA ARG A 91 -13.14 -6.55 6.95
C ARG A 91 -12.34 -5.69 7.92
N LEU A 92 -12.79 -5.65 9.18
CA LEU A 92 -11.95 -5.15 10.28
C LEU A 92 -10.89 -6.19 10.61
N VAL A 93 -9.63 -5.80 10.53
CA VAL A 93 -8.48 -6.64 10.94
C VAL A 93 -8.09 -6.27 12.36
N ASP A 94 -7.97 -7.27 13.21
CA ASP A 94 -7.41 -7.11 14.55
C ASP A 94 -5.89 -7.25 14.46
N GLY A 95 -5.20 -6.12 14.42
CA GLY A 95 -3.76 -6.04 14.18
C GLY A 95 -3.27 -4.61 14.03
N GLU A 96 -2.10 -4.44 13.46
CA GLU A 96 -1.48 -3.15 13.19
C GLU A 96 -0.99 -3.05 11.74
N ASP A 97 -0.74 -1.85 11.24
CA ASP A 97 -0.07 -1.71 9.94
C ASP A 97 1.44 -2.01 10.06
N LEU A 98 2.06 -2.40 8.95
CA LEU A 98 3.49 -2.74 8.91
C LEU A 98 4.37 -1.54 9.29
N ARG A 99 3.91 -0.30 9.10
CA ARG A 99 4.61 0.91 9.56
C ARG A 99 4.67 0.96 11.09
N ALA A 100 3.58 0.65 11.77
CA ALA A 100 3.54 0.57 13.23
C ALA A 100 4.43 -0.57 13.75
N LEU A 101 4.37 -1.74 13.11
CA LEU A 101 5.26 -2.86 13.41
C LEU A 101 6.73 -2.47 13.26
N LEU A 102 7.13 -1.83 12.13
CA LEU A 102 8.50 -1.39 11.90
C LEU A 102 8.96 -0.28 12.85
N ARG A 103 8.08 0.55 13.36
CA ARG A 103 8.44 1.52 14.41
C ARG A 103 8.81 0.85 15.74
N ARG A 104 8.18 -0.27 16.03
CA ARG A 104 8.37 -1.03 17.26
C ARG A 104 9.50 -2.05 17.16
N GLU A 105 9.63 -2.71 16.02
CA GLU A 105 10.53 -3.85 15.78
C GLU A 105 11.31 -3.67 14.48
N ARG A 106 12.30 -2.79 14.45
CA ARG A 106 13.15 -2.60 13.24
C ARG A 106 14.62 -2.78 13.54
N PRO A 107 15.35 -3.47 12.64
CA PRO A 107 14.88 -4.25 11.49
C PRO A 107 14.13 -5.51 11.91
N LEU A 108 13.33 -6.10 11.00
CA LEU A 108 12.75 -7.42 11.20
C LEU A 108 13.80 -8.52 10.92
N GLU A 109 13.61 -9.69 11.52
CA GLU A 109 14.34 -10.89 11.11
C GLU A 109 14.08 -11.20 9.62
N ALA A 110 15.13 -11.64 8.89
CA ALA A 110 15.06 -11.77 7.45
C ALA A 110 13.96 -12.76 6.99
N GLU A 111 13.84 -13.91 7.68
CA GLU A 111 12.79 -14.90 7.41
C GLU A 111 11.39 -14.31 7.58
N ARG A 112 11.19 -13.51 8.63
CA ARG A 112 9.90 -12.86 8.90
C ARG A 112 9.57 -11.80 7.85
N ALA A 113 10.54 -10.98 7.49
CA ALA A 113 10.39 -9.96 6.44
C ALA A 113 10.01 -10.58 5.10
N VAL A 114 10.69 -11.66 4.70
CA VAL A 114 10.41 -12.39 3.46
C VAL A 114 9.03 -13.04 3.54
N ALA A 115 8.64 -13.66 4.66
CA ALA A 115 7.33 -14.28 4.80
C ALA A 115 6.16 -13.28 4.67
N ILE A 116 6.32 -12.07 5.17
CA ILE A 116 5.33 -10.98 4.98
C ILE A 116 5.27 -10.58 3.50
N VAL A 117 6.43 -10.40 2.87
CA VAL A 117 6.51 -9.99 1.45
C VAL A 117 5.94 -11.06 0.51
N GLU A 118 6.11 -12.35 0.80
CA GLU A 118 5.49 -13.44 0.03
C GLU A 118 3.96 -13.33 0.01
N GLN A 119 3.36 -13.03 1.15
CA GLN A 119 1.91 -12.86 1.27
C GLN A 119 1.41 -11.64 0.47
N VAL A 120 2.12 -10.51 0.58
CA VAL A 120 1.80 -9.30 -0.20
C VAL A 120 2.00 -9.53 -1.69
N ALA A 121 3.03 -10.29 -2.09
CA ALA A 121 3.30 -10.65 -3.47
C ALA A 121 2.16 -11.47 -4.08
N SER A 122 1.61 -12.45 -3.34
CA SER A 122 0.43 -13.21 -3.77
C SER A 122 -0.78 -12.30 -4.02
N ALA A 123 -1.04 -11.35 -3.11
CA ALA A 123 -2.11 -10.38 -3.25
C ALA A 123 -1.94 -9.50 -4.50
N LEU A 124 -0.70 -9.03 -4.75
CA LEU A 124 -0.38 -8.21 -5.91
C LEU A 124 -0.55 -8.98 -7.23
N ASP A 125 -0.02 -10.19 -7.33
CA ASP A 125 -0.11 -10.97 -8.57
C ASP A 125 -1.56 -11.35 -8.88
N ALA A 126 -2.40 -11.63 -7.87
CA ALA A 126 -3.83 -11.83 -8.06
C ALA A 126 -4.53 -10.58 -8.61
N ALA A 127 -4.21 -9.41 -8.08
CA ALA A 127 -4.75 -8.13 -8.56
C ALA A 127 -4.27 -7.82 -10.00
N HIS A 128 -2.99 -8.04 -10.28
CA HIS A 128 -2.38 -7.82 -11.58
C HIS A 128 -2.99 -8.72 -12.67
N ALA A 129 -3.32 -9.98 -12.32
CA ALA A 129 -4.00 -10.91 -13.23
C ALA A 129 -5.40 -10.41 -13.65
N ASP A 130 -6.09 -9.67 -12.77
CA ASP A 130 -7.38 -9.02 -13.04
C ASP A 130 -7.22 -7.59 -13.63
N GLY A 131 -5.99 -7.19 -13.99
CA GLY A 131 -5.69 -5.87 -14.57
C GLY A 131 -5.75 -4.71 -13.57
N LEU A 132 -5.74 -5.00 -12.27
CA LEU A 132 -5.75 -4.00 -11.21
C LEU A 132 -4.32 -3.77 -10.69
N VAL A 133 -3.80 -2.56 -10.87
CA VAL A 133 -2.50 -2.12 -10.33
C VAL A 133 -2.75 -1.38 -9.01
N HIS A 134 -1.95 -1.66 -7.98
CA HIS A 134 -2.18 -1.12 -6.63
C HIS A 134 -1.79 0.37 -6.52
N ARG A 135 -0.65 0.77 -7.09
CA ARG A 135 -0.16 2.17 -7.20
C ARG A 135 0.33 2.83 -5.91
N ASP A 136 0.07 2.26 -4.74
CA ASP A 136 0.45 2.86 -3.45
C ASP A 136 0.91 1.78 -2.45
N ILE A 137 1.84 0.92 -2.89
CA ILE A 137 2.45 -0.09 -2.01
C ILE A 137 3.41 0.60 -1.06
N LYS A 138 3.11 0.48 0.25
CA LYS A 138 3.90 1.01 1.36
C LYS A 138 3.51 0.32 2.66
N PRO A 139 4.31 0.39 3.73
CA PRO A 139 4.01 -0.29 4.99
C PRO A 139 2.66 0.09 5.62
N GLU A 140 2.18 1.31 5.42
CA GLU A 140 0.87 1.76 5.92
C GLU A 140 -0.32 1.02 5.27
N ASN A 141 -0.13 0.48 4.05
CA ASN A 141 -1.15 -0.24 3.30
C ASN A 141 -1.02 -1.77 3.42
N ILE A 142 -0.22 -2.26 4.37
CA ILE A 142 -0.05 -3.68 4.69
C ILE A 142 -0.45 -3.87 6.16
N LEU A 143 -1.59 -4.51 6.40
CA LEU A 143 -2.05 -4.81 7.76
C LEU A 143 -1.51 -6.17 8.19
N ILE A 144 -0.95 -6.23 9.39
CA ILE A 144 -0.42 -7.45 10.00
C ILE A 144 -1.36 -7.88 11.12
N GLY A 145 -2.03 -8.98 10.90
CA GLY A 145 -2.92 -9.62 11.86
C GLY A 145 -2.21 -10.68 12.70
N GLN A 146 -3.00 -11.57 13.29
CA GLN A 146 -2.48 -12.68 14.12
C GLN A 146 -1.58 -13.61 13.28
N ASN A 147 -0.52 -14.12 13.91
CA ASN A 147 0.47 -15.02 13.29
C ASN A 147 1.14 -14.45 12.03
N ASP A 148 1.38 -13.16 12.01
CA ASP A 148 1.95 -12.43 10.87
C ASP A 148 1.16 -12.61 9.55
N PHE A 149 -0.15 -12.85 9.64
CA PHE A 149 -0.99 -12.88 8.45
C PHE A 149 -1.14 -11.48 7.88
N ALA A 150 -0.61 -11.26 6.67
CA ALA A 150 -0.62 -9.95 6.03
C ALA A 150 -1.86 -9.77 5.14
N TYR A 151 -2.45 -8.57 5.19
CA TYR A 151 -3.49 -8.12 4.26
C TYR A 151 -3.04 -6.88 3.53
N LEU A 152 -3.14 -6.89 2.21
CA LEU A 152 -2.97 -5.71 1.38
C LEU A 152 -4.29 -4.95 1.33
N VAL A 153 -4.23 -3.65 1.67
CA VAL A 153 -5.39 -2.74 1.70
C VAL A 153 -5.18 -1.56 0.76
N ASP A 154 -6.27 -0.83 0.51
CA ASP A 154 -6.21 0.45 -0.20
C ASP A 154 -5.66 0.36 -1.63
N PHE A 155 -6.10 -0.66 -2.40
CA PHE A 155 -5.89 -0.67 -3.85
C PHE A 155 -6.23 0.72 -4.41
N GLY A 156 -5.37 1.28 -5.23
CA GLY A 156 -5.34 2.67 -5.71
C GLY A 156 -6.64 3.34 -6.17
N ILE A 157 -7.77 2.90 -5.57
CA ILE A 157 -9.15 3.30 -5.81
C ILE A 157 -9.34 4.84 -5.79
N ALA A 158 -8.40 5.52 -5.14
CA ALA A 158 -8.43 6.98 -4.98
C ALA A 158 -7.44 7.73 -5.87
N HIS A 159 -6.63 7.03 -6.70
CA HIS A 159 -5.56 7.64 -7.49
C HIS A 159 -5.93 7.74 -8.97
N GLY A 160 -5.94 8.97 -9.54
CA GLY A 160 -6.10 9.21 -10.96
C GLY A 160 -4.85 8.90 -11.77
N ALA A 161 -5.01 8.55 -13.05
CA ALA A 161 -3.88 8.49 -13.98
C ALA A 161 -3.17 9.85 -14.11
N ASP A 162 -3.88 10.96 -13.80
CA ASP A 162 -3.41 12.34 -13.85
C ASP A 162 -3.09 12.94 -12.47
N ASP A 163 -3.35 12.20 -11.38
CA ASP A 163 -2.99 12.62 -10.03
C ASP A 163 -1.48 12.42 -9.83
N THR A 164 -0.72 13.39 -10.28
CA THR A 164 0.65 13.55 -9.80
C THR A 164 0.58 13.82 -8.31
N HIS A 165 0.87 12.81 -7.49
CA HIS A 165 0.89 12.85 -6.01
C HIS A 165 1.77 13.94 -5.40
N LEU A 166 2.34 14.80 -6.22
CA LEU A 166 3.26 15.87 -5.88
C LEU A 166 2.59 17.09 -5.23
N THR A 167 1.26 17.18 -5.17
CA THR A 167 0.58 18.47 -4.85
C THR A 167 0.06 18.61 -3.42
N GLN A 168 0.08 17.58 -2.56
CA GLN A 168 -0.28 17.74 -1.14
C GLN A 168 0.94 17.62 -0.22
N ALA A 169 1.53 18.74 0.09
CA ALA A 169 2.85 18.94 0.70
C ALA A 169 3.03 18.47 2.17
N GLY A 170 2.25 17.56 2.69
CA GLY A 170 2.43 17.10 4.08
C GLY A 170 2.47 15.57 4.24
N SER A 171 1.73 14.82 3.41
CA SER A 171 1.73 13.34 3.40
C SER A 171 2.62 12.78 2.29
N ALA A 172 3.08 13.63 1.37
CA ALA A 172 3.75 13.23 0.13
C ALA A 172 5.16 12.65 0.36
N ILE A 173 5.94 13.19 1.28
CA ILE A 173 7.36 12.80 1.43
C ILE A 173 7.50 11.32 1.81
N GLY A 174 6.63 10.80 2.68
CA GLY A 174 6.66 9.39 3.09
C GLY A 174 6.35 8.42 1.96
N SER A 175 5.32 8.70 1.15
CA SER A 175 4.90 7.82 0.04
C SER A 175 5.87 7.86 -1.15
N ILE A 176 6.55 9.00 -1.39
CA ILE A 176 7.52 9.17 -2.48
C ILE A 176 8.71 8.20 -2.33
N ALA A 177 9.07 7.81 -1.11
CA ALA A 177 10.16 6.88 -0.83
C ALA A 177 9.96 5.46 -1.44
N TYR A 178 8.73 5.12 -1.83
CA TYR A 178 8.37 3.84 -2.47
C TYR A 178 8.00 4.00 -3.94
N MET A 179 7.98 5.21 -4.44
CA MET A 179 7.55 5.51 -5.81
C MET A 179 8.62 5.12 -6.81
N ALA A 180 8.21 4.36 -7.82
CA ALA A 180 9.10 3.93 -8.89
C ALA A 180 9.55 5.12 -9.76
N PRO A 181 10.82 5.11 -10.24
CA PRO A 181 11.41 6.23 -10.98
C PRO A 181 10.60 6.68 -12.20
N GLU A 182 10.05 5.74 -12.96
CA GLU A 182 9.26 6.01 -14.16
C GLU A 182 8.01 6.85 -13.91
N LEU A 183 7.50 6.86 -12.68
CA LEU A 183 6.30 7.63 -12.34
C LEU A 183 6.58 9.15 -12.26
N PHE A 184 7.84 9.53 -12.16
CA PHE A 184 8.24 10.95 -12.20
C PHE A 184 8.31 11.49 -13.63
N ASP A 185 8.40 10.62 -14.63
CA ASP A 185 8.42 10.97 -16.06
C ASP A 185 7.03 10.89 -16.71
N ALA A 186 5.95 10.87 -15.91
CA ALA A 186 4.57 10.72 -16.36
C ALA A 186 4.31 9.47 -17.23
N VAL A 187 5.10 8.42 -17.02
CA VAL A 187 4.84 7.10 -17.63
C VAL A 187 3.67 6.46 -16.90
N PRO A 188 2.73 5.81 -17.61
CA PRO A 188 1.61 5.13 -16.98
C PRO A 188 2.07 4.10 -15.94
N VAL A 189 1.43 4.11 -14.79
CA VAL A 189 1.67 3.12 -13.73
C VAL A 189 1.46 1.71 -14.27
N SER A 190 2.35 0.80 -13.93
CA SER A 190 2.31 -0.60 -14.37
C SER A 190 2.49 -1.54 -13.18
N THR A 191 2.32 -2.84 -13.41
CA THR A 191 2.61 -3.88 -12.43
C THR A 191 4.06 -3.83 -11.95
N SER A 192 4.98 -3.43 -12.83
CA SER A 192 6.40 -3.25 -12.50
C SER A 192 6.66 -2.12 -11.49
N SER A 193 5.79 -1.09 -11.44
CA SER A 193 5.87 -0.03 -10.42
C SER A 193 5.52 -0.56 -9.03
N ASP A 194 4.53 -1.47 -8.92
CA ASP A 194 4.19 -2.14 -7.65
C ASP A 194 5.32 -3.06 -7.18
N ILE A 195 6.01 -3.74 -8.12
CA ILE A 195 7.16 -4.60 -7.79
C ILE A 195 8.33 -3.79 -7.23
N TYR A 196 8.61 -2.60 -7.80
CA TYR A 196 9.59 -1.67 -7.24
C TYR A 196 9.23 -1.25 -5.81
N ALA A 197 7.98 -0.86 -5.60
CA ALA A 197 7.50 -0.45 -4.29
C ALA A 197 7.58 -1.60 -3.25
N LEU A 198 7.26 -2.84 -3.66
CA LEU A 198 7.40 -4.03 -2.82
C LEU A 198 8.87 -4.31 -2.46
N ALA A 199 9.81 -4.08 -3.40
CA ALA A 199 11.24 -4.19 -3.12
C ALA A 199 11.72 -3.11 -2.13
N CYS A 200 11.17 -1.88 -2.19
CA CYS A 200 11.40 -0.85 -1.18
C CYS A 200 10.91 -1.30 0.21
N VAL A 201 9.72 -1.89 0.29
CA VAL A 201 9.16 -2.43 1.55
C VAL A 201 10.04 -3.54 2.10
N LEU A 202 10.48 -4.50 1.26
CA LEU A 202 11.39 -5.57 1.68
C LEU A 202 12.71 -4.98 2.23
N PHE A 203 13.31 -4.04 1.51
CA PHE A 203 14.54 -3.37 1.96
C PHE A 203 14.34 -2.71 3.32
N GLU A 204 13.22 -2.01 3.52
CA GLU A 204 12.94 -1.35 4.80
C GLU A 204 12.71 -2.36 5.93
N CYS A 205 12.00 -3.45 5.69
CA CYS A 205 11.84 -4.53 6.66
C CYS A 205 13.19 -5.09 7.11
N LEU A 206 14.12 -5.31 6.18
CA LEU A 206 15.44 -5.88 6.43
C LEU A 206 16.43 -4.90 7.10
N THR A 207 16.27 -3.60 6.88
CA THR A 207 17.29 -2.59 7.27
C THR A 207 16.78 -1.55 8.27
N GLY A 208 15.47 -1.45 8.46
CA GLY A 208 14.82 -0.44 9.29
C GLY A 208 14.77 0.96 8.66
N ARG A 209 15.15 1.11 7.39
CA ARG A 209 15.12 2.39 6.66
C ARG A 209 14.79 2.19 5.18
N VAL A 210 14.23 3.21 4.55
CA VAL A 210 13.95 3.20 3.10
C VAL A 210 15.24 3.18 2.27
N PRO A 211 15.23 2.64 1.02
CA PRO A 211 16.43 2.57 0.16
C PRO A 211 17.05 3.94 -0.11
N HIS A 212 16.22 4.94 -0.37
CA HIS A 212 16.62 6.30 -0.72
C HIS A 212 16.01 7.31 0.27
N PRO A 213 16.62 7.50 1.48
CA PRO A 213 16.16 8.54 2.40
C PRO A 213 16.32 9.92 1.78
N ALA A 214 15.30 10.77 1.92
CA ALA A 214 15.34 12.11 1.38
C ALA A 214 14.46 13.07 2.20
N ASP A 215 14.95 14.31 2.36
CA ASP A 215 14.25 15.35 3.12
C ASP A 215 13.31 16.18 2.24
N THR A 216 13.44 16.08 0.92
CA THR A 216 12.63 16.79 -0.06
C THR A 216 12.21 15.88 -1.21
N ILE A 217 11.09 16.23 -1.86
CA ILE A 217 10.58 15.53 -3.04
C ILE A 217 11.66 15.47 -4.12
N THR A 218 12.31 16.58 -4.41
CA THR A 218 13.35 16.66 -5.44
C THR A 218 14.56 15.77 -5.12
N SER A 219 14.97 15.68 -3.85
CA SER A 219 16.07 14.79 -3.45
C SER A 219 15.67 13.32 -3.53
N ALA A 220 14.42 12.97 -3.20
CA ALA A 220 13.89 11.61 -3.36
C ALA A 220 13.89 11.16 -4.83
N ILE A 221 13.36 11.99 -5.72
CA ILE A 221 13.34 11.73 -7.17
C ILE A 221 14.77 11.54 -7.69
N LYS A 222 15.67 12.49 -7.36
CA LYS A 222 17.06 12.40 -7.79
C LYS A 222 17.74 11.12 -7.30
N ALA A 223 17.50 10.74 -6.05
CA ALA A 223 18.07 9.52 -5.47
C ALA A 223 17.55 8.26 -6.16
N ALA A 224 16.24 8.14 -6.39
CA ALA A 224 15.62 6.99 -7.04
C ALA A 224 16.08 6.80 -8.51
N VAL A 225 16.32 7.92 -9.23
CA VAL A 225 16.72 7.89 -10.66
C VAL A 225 18.23 7.73 -10.84
N MET A 226 19.04 8.39 -10.00
CA MET A 226 20.49 8.57 -10.24
C MET A 226 21.39 7.77 -9.30
N SER A 227 20.88 7.29 -8.17
CA SER A 227 21.71 6.57 -7.20
C SER A 227 21.47 5.07 -7.30
N PRO A 228 22.52 4.24 -7.33
CA PRO A 228 22.33 2.81 -7.23
C PRO A 228 21.64 2.47 -5.89
N PRO A 229 20.75 1.44 -5.87
CA PRO A 229 20.15 1.01 -4.62
C PRO A 229 21.24 0.52 -3.65
N PRO A 230 21.12 0.84 -2.36
CA PRO A 230 22.10 0.39 -1.37
C PRO A 230 21.98 -1.12 -1.18
N ALA A 231 23.12 -1.80 -0.95
CA ALA A 231 23.13 -3.20 -0.58
C ALA A 231 22.56 -3.38 0.84
N PRO A 232 21.50 -4.18 1.06
CA PRO A 232 20.94 -4.37 2.39
C PRO A 232 21.92 -4.99 3.38
N SER A 233 22.83 -5.88 2.94
CA SER A 233 23.87 -6.48 3.79
C SER A 233 24.90 -5.47 4.29
N ALA A 234 25.16 -4.41 3.53
CA ALA A 234 26.04 -3.31 3.97
C ALA A 234 25.37 -2.41 5.01
N VAL A 235 24.03 -2.41 5.08
CA VAL A 235 23.26 -1.63 6.05
C VAL A 235 23.01 -2.41 7.33
N ASN A 236 22.65 -3.70 7.18
CA ASN A 236 22.40 -4.63 8.27
C ASN A 236 23.16 -5.93 8.01
N THR A 237 24.24 -6.15 8.75
CA THR A 237 25.13 -7.31 8.58
C THR A 237 24.48 -8.66 8.91
N ALA A 238 23.31 -8.67 9.52
CA ALA A 238 22.52 -9.89 9.72
C ALA A 238 21.80 -10.35 8.44
N VAL A 239 21.70 -9.49 7.42
CA VAL A 239 21.10 -9.83 6.13
C VAL A 239 22.13 -10.57 5.26
N PRO A 240 21.78 -11.74 4.69
CA PRO A 240 22.67 -12.46 3.79
C PRO A 240 23.04 -11.62 2.56
N SER A 241 24.30 -11.66 2.13
CA SER A 241 24.78 -10.89 0.96
C SER A 241 24.09 -11.29 -0.36
N ALA A 242 23.52 -12.50 -0.45
CA ALA A 242 22.72 -12.92 -1.60
C ALA A 242 21.48 -12.02 -1.80
N MET A 243 20.93 -11.44 -0.72
CA MET A 243 19.80 -10.50 -0.77
C MET A 243 20.13 -9.20 -1.52
N ASP A 244 21.41 -8.81 -1.58
CA ASP A 244 21.84 -7.57 -2.27
C ASP A 244 21.45 -7.59 -3.75
N SER A 245 21.63 -8.73 -4.42
CA SER A 245 21.26 -8.89 -5.83
C SER A 245 19.74 -8.91 -6.05
N VAL A 246 18.97 -9.43 -5.07
CA VAL A 246 17.50 -9.44 -5.12
C VAL A 246 16.96 -8.02 -5.05
N ILE A 247 17.43 -7.24 -4.09
CA ILE A 247 17.05 -5.84 -3.93
C ILE A 247 17.52 -4.99 -5.12
N ALA A 248 18.77 -5.17 -5.58
CA ALA A 248 19.27 -4.42 -6.72
C ALA A 248 18.43 -4.63 -7.98
N ARG A 249 17.98 -5.87 -8.23
CA ARG A 249 17.08 -6.16 -9.37
C ARG A 249 15.67 -5.60 -9.15
N GLY A 250 15.09 -5.73 -7.96
CA GLY A 250 13.75 -5.18 -7.65
C GLY A 250 13.68 -3.66 -7.76
N LEU A 251 14.78 -2.98 -7.45
CA LEU A 251 14.94 -1.52 -7.50
C LEU A 251 15.62 -1.01 -8.78
N ASP A 252 15.73 -1.85 -9.84
CA ASP A 252 16.32 -1.38 -11.11
C ASP A 252 15.52 -0.19 -11.66
N PRO A 253 16.17 0.92 -12.04
CA PRO A 253 15.49 2.06 -12.65
C PRO A 253 14.72 1.70 -13.93
N ASP A 254 15.22 0.76 -14.72
CA ASP A 254 14.55 0.24 -15.90
C ASP A 254 13.50 -0.82 -15.51
N PRO A 255 12.17 -0.54 -15.68
CA PRO A 255 11.12 -1.49 -15.35
C PRO A 255 11.26 -2.86 -16.03
N ALA A 256 11.85 -2.90 -17.24
CA ALA A 256 12.03 -4.14 -18.00
C ALA A 256 13.10 -5.08 -17.40
N ARG A 257 13.96 -4.58 -16.51
CA ARG A 257 15.00 -5.36 -15.84
C ARG A 257 14.55 -5.92 -14.49
N ARG A 258 13.44 -5.44 -13.95
CA ARG A 258 12.87 -5.93 -12.69
C ARG A 258 12.37 -7.36 -12.82
N TYR A 259 11.79 -7.89 -11.78
CA TYR A 259 11.06 -9.16 -11.81
C TYR A 259 9.79 -9.04 -12.65
N GLY A 260 9.38 -10.14 -13.28
CA GLY A 260 8.17 -10.17 -14.11
C GLY A 260 6.89 -10.18 -13.26
N THR A 261 6.95 -10.76 -12.06
CA THR A 261 5.85 -10.82 -11.09
C THR A 261 6.33 -10.50 -9.67
N ALA A 262 5.41 -10.16 -8.78
CA ALA A 262 5.72 -9.91 -7.37
C ALA A 262 6.17 -11.20 -6.67
N THR A 263 5.58 -12.35 -7.01
CA THR A 263 5.98 -13.67 -6.48
C THR A 263 7.37 -14.09 -6.96
N GLU A 264 7.83 -13.69 -8.14
CA GLU A 264 9.23 -13.91 -8.56
C GLU A 264 10.22 -13.15 -7.67
N LEU A 265 9.93 -11.90 -7.29
CA LEU A 265 10.72 -11.13 -6.33
C LEU A 265 10.76 -11.86 -4.97
N ALA A 266 9.60 -12.27 -4.46
CA ALA A 266 9.48 -12.93 -3.16
C ALA A 266 10.20 -14.29 -3.15
N ALA A 267 10.08 -15.09 -4.22
CA ALA A 267 10.78 -16.36 -4.36
C ALA A 267 12.30 -16.17 -4.42
N ALA A 268 12.79 -15.15 -5.13
CA ALA A 268 14.21 -14.80 -5.14
C ALA A 268 14.71 -14.38 -3.74
N ALA A 269 13.90 -13.62 -2.99
CA ALA A 269 14.22 -13.25 -1.62
C ALA A 269 14.26 -14.48 -0.69
N ARG A 270 13.33 -15.42 -0.84
CA ARG A 270 13.33 -16.69 -0.09
C ARG A 270 14.57 -17.52 -0.38
N ALA A 271 14.99 -17.60 -1.62
CA ALA A 271 16.18 -18.34 -2.03
C ALA A 271 17.50 -17.68 -1.56
N ALA A 272 17.47 -16.42 -1.17
CA ALA A 272 18.62 -15.64 -0.70
C ALA A 272 18.81 -15.69 0.83
N LEU A 273 17.89 -16.33 1.58
CA LEU A 273 18.01 -16.60 3.02
C LEU A 273 18.93 -17.79 3.27
#